data_ed6f0680f30f25d1ef658b0dae2e8ffe
#
_entry.id   ed6f0680f30f25d1ef658b0dae2e8ffe
#
_cell.length_a   1.000
_cell.length_b   1.000
_cell.length_c   1.000
_cell.angle_alpha   90.00
_cell.angle_beta   90.00
_cell.angle_gamma   90.00
#
_symmetry.space_group_name_H-M   'P 1'
#
loop_
_entity.id
_entity.type
_entity.pdbx_description
1 polymer ?
#
loop_
_entity_poly.entity_id
_entity_poly.type
_entity_poly.pdbx_seq_one_letter_code
_entity_poly.pdbx_strand_id
1 'polypeptide(L)'
;GANGEVYIPGSSIKGVIDSAIISHMLRNNKAFRSNVQRELRKVLDVYKRKNARSLFKDIFKMVNQAIIKHIHVLTNNEGKPLKGILASAFRGISVSDAMPMSAIQTEVLKKEDSCVDEDGTHEISVHRECILPNQMFSFTVTLDTAITKEIGITSVDQVLEILQEDFDATHELLSSKFKKVSSSIFKALEPANAYIGSNTGFVQKTIIMAAFTDDEKTGIDIIKAILDVNFQKAEHDSKDRFMAPRAIKLVKWNGHYYEMGGIHIGR
;
A
#
# COMPACT_ATOMS: atom_id res chain seq x y z
N GLY A 1 -5.40 -6.39 21.61
CA GLY A 1 -4.57 -7.28 22.42
C GLY A 1 -5.41 -8.19 23.30
N ALA A 2 -4.77 -9.16 23.96
CA ALA A 2 -5.48 -10.12 24.81
C ALA A 2 -6.27 -9.47 25.96
N ASN A 3 -5.96 -8.25 26.33
CA ASN A 3 -6.59 -7.49 27.40
C ASN A 3 -7.50 -6.36 26.90
N GLY A 4 -7.90 -6.36 25.63
CA GLY A 4 -8.68 -5.26 25.04
C GLY A 4 -7.86 -4.01 24.69
N GLU A 5 -6.55 -4.02 24.89
CA GLU A 5 -5.68 -2.90 24.54
C GLU A 5 -5.53 -2.74 23.03
N VAL A 6 -5.61 -1.48 22.58
CA VAL A 6 -5.36 -1.12 21.18
C VAL A 6 -3.86 -1.18 20.90
N TYR A 7 -3.47 -1.88 19.84
CA TYR A 7 -2.08 -1.93 19.37
C TYR A 7 -2.06 -2.02 17.84
N ILE A 8 -0.92 -1.72 17.23
CA ILE A 8 -0.73 -1.93 15.80
C ILE A 8 0.19 -3.14 15.62
N PRO A 9 -0.27 -4.23 14.95
CA PRO A 9 0.57 -5.40 14.74
C PRO A 9 1.86 -5.08 13.99
N GLY A 10 3.00 -5.53 14.51
CA GLY A 10 4.30 -5.35 13.86
C GLY A 10 4.34 -5.95 12.45
N SER A 11 3.58 -7.03 12.20
CA SER A 11 3.39 -7.60 10.87
C SER A 11 2.72 -6.63 9.89
N SER A 12 1.82 -5.76 10.36
CA SER A 12 1.18 -4.74 9.52
C SER A 12 2.17 -3.64 9.17
N ILE A 13 2.96 -3.17 10.14
CA ILE A 13 4.02 -2.17 9.90
C ILE A 13 5.09 -2.74 8.97
N LYS A 14 5.53 -3.98 9.23
CA LYS A 14 6.48 -4.67 8.36
C LYS A 14 5.96 -4.79 6.93
N GLY A 15 4.68 -5.13 6.74
CA GLY A 15 4.08 -5.22 5.42
C GLY A 15 4.11 -3.89 4.66
N VAL A 16 3.94 -2.76 5.34
CA VAL A 16 4.08 -1.42 4.75
C VAL A 16 5.54 -1.17 4.34
N ILE A 17 6.50 -1.46 5.22
CA ILE A 17 7.95 -1.31 4.93
C ILE A 17 8.34 -2.20 3.73
N ASP A 18 7.97 -3.48 3.74
CA ASP A 18 8.29 -4.42 2.66
C ASP A 18 7.70 -3.94 1.31
N SER A 19 6.46 -3.42 1.32
CA SER A 19 5.80 -2.88 0.13
C SER A 19 6.49 -1.62 -0.40
N ALA A 20 6.88 -0.70 0.48
CA ALA A 20 7.60 0.51 0.10
C ALA A 20 8.98 0.18 -0.51
N ILE A 21 9.71 -0.79 0.07
CA ILE A 21 10.99 -1.25 -0.49
C ILE A 21 10.79 -1.86 -1.89
N ILE A 22 9.77 -2.69 -2.09
CA ILE A 22 9.46 -3.26 -3.42
C ILE A 22 9.11 -2.14 -4.40
N SER A 23 8.31 -1.16 -3.99
CA SER A 23 7.94 0.00 -4.81
C SER A 23 9.17 0.82 -5.21
N HIS A 24 10.07 1.08 -4.26
CA HIS A 24 11.36 1.74 -4.50
C HIS A 24 12.21 0.96 -5.51
N MET A 25 12.35 -0.36 -5.34
CA MET A 25 13.08 -1.20 -6.29
C MET A 25 12.44 -1.17 -7.68
N LEU A 26 11.11 -1.15 -7.79
CA LEU A 26 10.41 -1.05 -9.07
C LEU A 26 10.64 0.31 -9.75
N ARG A 27 10.67 1.41 -8.99
CA ARG A 27 10.95 2.74 -9.54
C ARG A 27 12.40 2.85 -10.04
N ASN A 28 13.34 2.25 -9.34
CA ASN A 28 14.79 2.44 -9.58
C ASN A 28 15.45 1.33 -10.41
N ASN A 29 14.80 0.17 -10.63
CA ASN A 29 15.32 -0.93 -11.44
C ASN A 29 14.42 -1.22 -12.65
N LYS A 30 14.84 -0.71 -13.83
CA LYS A 30 14.09 -0.86 -15.08
C LYS A 30 13.88 -2.33 -15.48
N ALA A 31 14.87 -3.20 -15.28
CA ALA A 31 14.75 -4.61 -15.66
C ALA A 31 13.73 -5.34 -14.77
N PHE A 32 13.77 -5.08 -13.46
CA PHE A 32 12.79 -5.59 -12.51
C PHE A 32 11.38 -5.07 -12.84
N ARG A 33 11.24 -3.76 -13.01
CA ARG A 33 9.98 -3.13 -13.38
C ARG A 33 9.39 -3.75 -14.65
N SER A 34 10.18 -3.89 -15.73
CA SER A 34 9.72 -4.48 -17.00
C SER A 34 9.24 -5.93 -16.84
N ASN A 35 9.87 -6.73 -15.97
CA ASN A 35 9.42 -8.10 -15.70
C ASN A 35 8.05 -8.10 -15.00
N VAL A 36 7.86 -7.25 -13.99
CA VAL A 36 6.60 -7.14 -13.26
C VAL A 36 5.50 -6.56 -14.16
N GLN A 37 5.78 -5.52 -14.94
CA GLN A 37 4.86 -4.94 -15.92
C GLN A 37 4.37 -5.99 -16.92
N ARG A 38 5.28 -6.80 -17.47
CA ARG A 38 4.92 -7.87 -18.45
C ARG A 38 3.89 -8.83 -17.88
N GLU A 39 4.05 -9.26 -16.63
CA GLU A 39 3.09 -10.15 -15.99
C GLU A 39 1.77 -9.44 -15.68
N LEU A 40 1.81 -8.20 -15.16
CA LEU A 40 0.61 -7.43 -14.84
C LEU A 40 -0.22 -7.08 -16.08
N ARG A 41 0.40 -6.78 -17.23
CA ARG A 41 -0.33 -6.50 -18.49
C ARG A 41 -1.23 -7.64 -18.93
N LYS A 42 -0.89 -8.89 -18.59
CA LYS A 42 -1.75 -10.06 -18.87
C LYS A 42 -3.13 -9.98 -18.21
N VAL A 43 -3.29 -9.16 -17.17
CA VAL A 43 -4.60 -8.88 -16.58
C VAL A 43 -5.56 -8.33 -17.63
N LEU A 44 -5.10 -7.36 -18.43
CA LEU A 44 -5.91 -6.75 -19.50
C LEU A 44 -6.24 -7.74 -20.61
N ASP A 45 -5.32 -8.66 -20.95
CA ASP A 45 -5.50 -9.68 -21.99
C ASP A 45 -6.60 -10.70 -21.65
N VAL A 46 -6.83 -10.93 -20.35
CA VAL A 46 -7.78 -11.95 -19.89
C VAL A 46 -9.03 -11.36 -19.21
N TYR A 47 -9.06 -10.06 -18.98
CA TYR A 47 -10.08 -9.38 -18.19
C TYR A 47 -11.53 -9.67 -18.62
N LYS A 48 -11.82 -9.71 -19.92
CA LYS A 48 -13.16 -9.98 -20.44
C LYS A 48 -13.52 -11.48 -20.53
N ARG A 49 -12.63 -12.39 -20.12
CA ARG A 49 -12.90 -13.84 -20.19
C ARG A 49 -13.81 -14.27 -19.03
N LYS A 50 -14.67 -15.26 -19.26
CA LYS A 50 -15.59 -15.81 -18.24
C LYS A 50 -14.90 -16.26 -16.96
N ASN A 51 -13.66 -16.75 -17.05
CA ASN A 51 -12.84 -17.23 -15.94
C ASN A 51 -11.76 -16.22 -15.50
N ALA A 52 -11.91 -14.93 -15.80
CA ALA A 52 -10.92 -13.88 -15.49
C ALA A 52 -10.43 -13.93 -14.05
N ARG A 53 -11.34 -14.12 -13.07
CA ARG A 53 -10.98 -14.19 -11.65
C ARG A 53 -10.00 -15.32 -11.32
N SER A 54 -10.12 -16.47 -11.97
CA SER A 54 -9.17 -17.58 -11.81
C SER A 54 -7.84 -17.26 -12.48
N LEU A 55 -7.88 -16.72 -13.70
CA LEU A 55 -6.69 -16.33 -14.46
C LEU A 55 -5.89 -15.25 -13.74
N PHE A 56 -6.55 -14.30 -13.06
CA PHE A 56 -5.87 -13.29 -12.24
C PHE A 56 -5.04 -13.93 -11.12
N LYS A 57 -5.52 -15.00 -10.47
CA LYS A 57 -4.75 -15.70 -9.44
C LYS A 57 -3.44 -16.26 -10.01
N ASP A 58 -3.48 -16.82 -11.20
CA ASP A 58 -2.28 -17.35 -11.86
C ASP A 58 -1.32 -16.22 -12.27
N ILE A 59 -1.85 -15.11 -12.80
CA ILE A 59 -1.06 -13.92 -13.13
C ILE A 59 -0.38 -13.36 -11.87
N PHE A 60 -1.11 -13.19 -10.76
CA PHE A 60 -0.52 -12.70 -9.51
C PHE A 60 0.51 -13.65 -8.91
N LYS A 61 0.35 -14.96 -9.11
CA LYS A 61 1.40 -15.93 -8.78
C LYS A 61 2.68 -15.67 -9.58
N MET A 62 2.57 -15.37 -10.88
CA MET A 62 3.73 -15.01 -11.70
C MET A 62 4.35 -13.66 -11.32
N VAL A 63 3.52 -12.66 -10.98
CA VAL A 63 3.99 -11.38 -10.44
C VAL A 63 4.78 -11.60 -9.15
N ASN A 64 4.24 -12.38 -8.22
CA ASN A 64 4.94 -12.72 -6.98
C ASN A 64 6.25 -13.47 -7.24
N GLN A 65 6.30 -14.38 -8.20
CA GLN A 65 7.54 -15.05 -8.57
C GLN A 65 8.58 -14.08 -9.16
N ALA A 66 8.15 -13.08 -9.94
CA ALA A 66 9.03 -12.04 -10.44
C ALA A 66 9.61 -11.19 -9.29
N ILE A 67 8.79 -10.84 -8.29
CA ILE A 67 9.24 -10.12 -7.09
C ILE A 67 10.20 -10.98 -6.27
N ILE A 68 9.82 -12.23 -5.98
CA ILE A 68 10.61 -13.17 -5.18
C ILE A 68 12.03 -13.33 -5.74
N LYS A 69 12.21 -13.37 -7.04
CA LYS A 69 13.54 -13.46 -7.67
C LYS A 69 14.47 -12.28 -7.31
N HIS A 70 13.91 -11.14 -6.96
CA HIS A 70 14.68 -9.94 -6.58
C HIS A 70 14.92 -9.81 -5.08
N ILE A 71 14.13 -10.49 -4.25
CA ILE A 71 14.26 -10.45 -2.79
C ILE A 71 14.82 -11.75 -2.18
N HIS A 72 14.76 -12.89 -2.90
CA HIS A 72 15.34 -14.18 -2.49
C HIS A 72 16.76 -14.30 -3.03
N VAL A 73 17.66 -13.52 -2.49
CA VAL A 73 19.05 -13.36 -2.97
C VAL A 73 20.09 -13.97 -2.05
N LEU A 74 19.68 -14.53 -0.89
CA LEU A 74 20.63 -15.03 0.10
C LEU A 74 21.19 -16.39 -0.27
N THR A 75 22.46 -16.59 0.06
CA THR A 75 23.22 -17.84 -0.14
C THR A 75 23.71 -18.40 1.20
N ASN A 76 24.07 -19.67 1.21
CA ASN A 76 24.76 -20.26 2.35
C ASN A 76 26.28 -19.93 2.32
N ASN A 77 27.03 -20.40 3.28
CA ASN A 77 28.49 -20.17 3.39
C ASN A 77 29.31 -20.72 2.19
N GLU A 78 28.71 -21.63 1.40
CA GLU A 78 29.32 -22.20 0.19
C GLU A 78 28.89 -21.43 -1.09
N GLY A 79 28.16 -20.31 -0.95
CA GLY A 79 27.62 -19.53 -2.08
C GLY A 79 26.43 -20.15 -2.79
N LYS A 80 25.84 -21.24 -2.26
CA LYS A 80 24.65 -21.87 -2.86
C LYS A 80 23.38 -21.11 -2.45
N PRO A 81 22.42 -20.86 -3.39
CA PRO A 81 21.18 -20.18 -3.07
C PRO A 81 20.39 -20.90 -1.97
N LEU A 82 19.93 -20.16 -0.98
CA LEU A 82 18.99 -20.64 0.02
C LEU A 82 17.60 -20.86 -0.61
N LYS A 83 16.73 -21.58 0.07
CA LYS A 83 15.38 -21.91 -0.43
C LYS A 83 14.30 -21.33 0.48
N GLY A 84 13.13 -21.05 -0.11
CA GLY A 84 11.96 -20.56 0.62
C GLY A 84 12.24 -19.25 1.35
N ILE A 85 11.66 -19.07 2.52
CA ILE A 85 11.77 -17.86 3.32
C ILE A 85 13.22 -17.56 3.75
N LEU A 86 14.08 -18.59 3.86
CA LEU A 86 15.48 -18.40 4.24
C LEU A 86 16.28 -17.64 3.18
N ALA A 87 15.83 -17.68 1.93
CA ALA A 87 16.45 -16.93 0.83
C ALA A 87 16.08 -15.44 0.83
N SER A 88 15.00 -15.05 1.53
CA SER A 88 14.49 -13.68 1.50
C SER A 88 15.37 -12.71 2.30
N ALA A 89 15.79 -11.62 1.67
CA ALA A 89 16.50 -10.53 2.34
C ALA A 89 15.58 -9.78 3.35
N PHE A 90 14.26 -9.84 3.17
CA PHE A 90 13.31 -9.24 4.12
C PHE A 90 13.29 -9.90 5.50
N ARG A 91 13.87 -11.10 5.66
CA ARG A 91 14.07 -11.69 6.99
C ARG A 91 15.04 -10.88 7.87
N GLY A 92 15.88 -10.06 7.25
CA GLY A 92 16.76 -9.13 7.97
C GLY A 92 16.06 -7.91 8.56
N ILE A 93 14.75 -7.75 8.29
CA ILE A 93 13.93 -6.66 8.85
C ILE A 93 12.99 -7.27 9.89
N SER A 94 13.14 -6.88 11.15
CA SER A 94 12.25 -7.27 12.25
C SER A 94 11.53 -6.05 12.80
N VAL A 95 10.22 -6.18 13.03
CA VAL A 95 9.37 -5.11 13.55
C VAL A 95 8.55 -5.66 14.71
N SER A 96 8.61 -5.01 15.87
CA SER A 96 7.77 -5.36 17.01
C SER A 96 6.35 -4.81 16.82
N ASP A 97 5.39 -5.31 17.61
CA ASP A 97 4.10 -4.66 17.75
C ASP A 97 4.30 -3.24 18.27
N ALA A 98 3.48 -2.31 17.75
CA ALA A 98 3.48 -0.93 18.21
C ALA A 98 2.48 -0.77 19.35
N MET A 99 2.99 -0.42 20.51
CA MET A 99 2.23 -0.23 21.73
C MET A 99 1.94 1.26 21.96
N PRO A 100 0.75 1.60 22.47
CA PRO A 100 0.40 2.98 22.74
C PRO A 100 1.30 3.59 23.81
N MET A 101 1.70 4.85 23.62
CA MET A 101 2.50 5.61 24.59
C MET A 101 1.65 6.28 25.68
N SER A 102 0.35 6.35 25.48
CA SER A 102 -0.65 6.89 26.43
C SER A 102 -1.99 6.22 26.19
N ALA A 103 -3.01 6.56 26.99
CA ALA A 103 -4.37 6.09 26.77
C ALA A 103 -4.84 6.47 25.36
N ILE A 104 -5.26 5.48 24.56
CA ILE A 104 -5.70 5.67 23.18
C ILE A 104 -7.17 6.06 23.15
N GLN A 105 -7.48 7.07 22.35
CA GLN A 105 -8.85 7.46 22.05
C GLN A 105 -9.30 6.81 20.75
N THR A 106 -10.43 6.11 20.80
CA THR A 106 -11.09 5.57 19.63
C THR A 106 -12.52 6.08 19.53
N GLU A 107 -13.04 6.15 18.32
CA GLU A 107 -14.43 6.51 18.05
C GLU A 107 -14.98 5.70 16.89
N VAL A 108 -16.26 5.35 16.96
CA VAL A 108 -16.95 4.67 15.86
C VAL A 108 -17.44 5.72 14.89
N LEU A 109 -16.73 5.84 13.77
CA LEU A 109 -17.00 6.83 12.74
C LEU A 109 -17.67 6.22 11.52
N LYS A 110 -18.53 6.99 10.88
CA LYS A 110 -19.18 6.63 9.63
C LYS A 110 -18.19 6.81 8.49
N LYS A 111 -18.08 5.81 7.62
CA LYS A 111 -17.25 5.88 6.44
C LYS A 111 -17.97 6.67 5.35
N GLU A 112 -17.22 7.53 4.67
CA GLU A 112 -17.67 8.28 3.51
C GLU A 112 -16.70 8.05 2.32
N ASP A 113 -17.23 8.10 1.12
CA ASP A 113 -16.45 8.07 -0.12
C ASP A 113 -16.52 9.45 -0.78
N SER A 114 -15.37 9.96 -1.24
CA SER A 114 -15.32 11.12 -2.12
C SER A 114 -14.82 10.71 -3.49
N CYS A 115 -15.60 10.98 -4.52
CA CYS A 115 -15.36 10.53 -5.88
C CYS A 115 -14.52 11.55 -6.67
N VAL A 116 -13.75 11.06 -7.65
CA VAL A 116 -12.83 11.87 -8.46
C VAL A 116 -13.55 12.89 -9.38
N ASP A 117 -14.76 12.56 -9.79
CA ASP A 117 -15.56 13.32 -10.77
C ASP A 117 -16.82 13.98 -10.18
N GLU A 118 -17.05 13.81 -8.88
CA GLU A 118 -18.22 14.33 -8.18
C GLU A 118 -17.80 15.29 -7.06
N ASP A 119 -18.61 16.30 -6.81
CA ASP A 119 -18.40 17.23 -5.69
C ASP A 119 -19.02 16.65 -4.41
N GLY A 120 -18.32 16.81 -3.28
CA GLY A 120 -18.78 16.37 -1.97
C GLY A 120 -18.43 14.92 -1.64
N THR A 121 -19.15 14.38 -0.66
CA THR A 121 -18.96 13.03 -0.13
C THR A 121 -20.24 12.23 -0.20
N HIS A 122 -20.11 10.91 -0.36
CA HIS A 122 -21.21 9.96 -0.32
C HIS A 122 -21.10 9.11 0.94
N GLU A 123 -22.13 9.16 1.77
CA GLU A 123 -22.20 8.32 2.95
C GLU A 123 -22.35 6.84 2.56
N ILE A 124 -21.59 6.00 3.23
CA ILE A 124 -21.72 4.55 3.13
C ILE A 124 -22.27 4.03 4.46
N SER A 125 -23.20 3.07 4.41
CA SER A 125 -23.77 2.44 5.61
C SER A 125 -22.76 1.52 6.30
N VAL A 126 -21.53 2.00 6.51
CA VAL A 126 -20.42 1.28 7.14
C VAL A 126 -19.80 2.15 8.20
N HIS A 127 -19.78 1.66 9.44
CA HIS A 127 -19.10 2.29 10.55
C HIS A 127 -17.81 1.54 10.88
N ARG A 128 -16.80 2.25 11.35
CA ARG A 128 -15.52 1.70 11.78
C ARG A 128 -15.11 2.32 13.11
N GLU A 129 -14.61 1.49 14.00
CA GLU A 129 -13.84 1.99 15.13
C GLU A 129 -12.49 2.49 14.60
N CYS A 130 -12.24 3.77 14.82
CA CYS A 130 -11.05 4.46 14.33
C CYS A 130 -10.23 4.94 15.52
N ILE A 131 -8.92 4.76 15.45
CA ILE A 131 -7.98 5.48 16.30
C ILE A 131 -8.01 6.95 15.85
N LEU A 132 -8.24 7.86 16.78
CA LEU A 132 -8.31 9.28 16.48
C LEU A 132 -6.93 9.85 16.07
N PRO A 133 -6.89 10.98 15.36
CA PRO A 133 -5.62 11.64 15.00
C PRO A 133 -4.72 11.95 16.20
N ASN A 134 -3.42 12.09 15.96
CA ASN A 134 -2.40 12.47 16.94
C ASN A 134 -2.19 11.50 18.12
N GLN A 135 -2.58 10.22 17.95
CA GLN A 135 -2.24 9.19 18.92
C GLN A 135 -0.84 8.63 18.63
N MET A 136 -0.04 8.43 19.68
CA MET A 136 1.35 8.01 19.56
C MET A 136 1.52 6.55 19.99
N PHE A 137 2.29 5.82 19.18
CA PHE A 137 2.67 4.43 19.41
C PHE A 137 4.18 4.29 19.35
N SER A 138 4.73 3.38 20.15
CA SER A 138 6.16 3.06 20.15
C SER A 138 6.36 1.61 19.68
N PHE A 139 7.34 1.40 18.81
CA PHE A 139 7.76 0.08 18.35
C PHE A 139 9.25 0.08 18.00
N THR A 140 9.80 -1.11 17.79
CA THR A 140 11.21 -1.28 17.44
C THR A 140 11.34 -1.85 16.03
N VAL A 141 12.19 -1.24 15.20
CA VAL A 141 12.67 -1.79 13.93
C VAL A 141 14.13 -2.20 14.11
N THR A 142 14.43 -3.46 13.79
CA THR A 142 15.79 -3.99 13.79
C THR A 142 16.17 -4.43 12.39
N LEU A 143 17.35 -3.97 11.91
CA LEU A 143 17.92 -4.38 10.64
C LEU A 143 19.16 -5.25 10.89
N ASP A 144 19.16 -6.46 10.32
CA ASP A 144 20.37 -7.23 10.09
C ASP A 144 20.97 -6.77 8.75
N THR A 145 21.89 -5.82 8.82
CA THR A 145 22.51 -5.20 7.64
C THR A 145 23.38 -6.19 6.85
N ALA A 146 23.86 -7.28 7.48
CA ALA A 146 24.55 -8.34 6.75
C ALA A 146 23.60 -9.06 5.74
N ILE A 147 22.32 -9.05 6.02
CA ILE A 147 21.25 -9.63 5.18
C ILE A 147 20.65 -8.59 4.25
N THR A 148 20.24 -7.43 4.78
CA THR A 148 19.45 -6.45 4.01
C THR A 148 20.28 -5.68 2.97
N LYS A 149 21.61 -5.62 3.10
CA LYS A 149 22.52 -5.05 2.08
C LYS A 149 22.38 -5.73 0.71
N GLU A 150 21.97 -7.00 0.66
CA GLU A 150 21.78 -7.73 -0.60
C GLU A 150 20.65 -7.16 -1.47
N ILE A 151 19.77 -6.37 -0.86
CA ILE A 151 18.72 -5.59 -1.54
C ILE A 151 18.95 -4.08 -1.44
N GLY A 152 20.17 -3.67 -1.09
CA GLY A 152 20.57 -2.27 -1.02
C GLY A 152 20.12 -1.52 0.23
N ILE A 153 19.60 -2.20 1.28
CA ILE A 153 19.15 -1.56 2.53
C ILE A 153 20.22 -1.70 3.60
N THR A 154 20.76 -0.58 4.07
CA THR A 154 21.91 -0.53 4.98
C THR A 154 21.65 0.23 6.29
N SER A 155 20.52 0.96 6.38
CA SER A 155 20.18 1.72 7.59
C SER A 155 18.68 1.87 7.76
N VAL A 156 18.24 2.17 8.99
CA VAL A 156 16.84 2.52 9.28
C VAL A 156 16.47 3.86 8.65
N ASP A 157 17.40 4.82 8.59
CA ASP A 157 17.14 6.12 7.95
C ASP A 157 16.79 5.94 6.47
N GLN A 158 17.51 5.06 5.77
CA GLN A 158 17.18 4.71 4.38
C GLN A 158 15.77 4.08 4.26
N VAL A 159 15.34 3.27 5.23
CA VAL A 159 13.97 2.75 5.24
C VAL A 159 12.95 3.88 5.41
N LEU A 160 13.22 4.87 6.27
CA LEU A 160 12.36 6.04 6.45
C LEU A 160 12.28 6.90 5.19
N GLU A 161 13.40 7.12 4.50
CA GLU A 161 13.45 7.82 3.21
C GLU A 161 12.62 7.09 2.14
N ILE A 162 12.71 5.77 2.07
CA ILE A 162 11.93 4.94 1.14
C ILE A 162 10.43 4.99 1.45
N LEU A 163 10.06 4.98 2.73
CA LEU A 163 8.65 5.15 3.13
C LEU A 163 8.12 6.52 2.67
N GLN A 164 8.88 7.59 2.90
CA GLN A 164 8.52 8.93 2.45
C GLN A 164 8.38 9.00 0.93
N GLU A 165 9.34 8.47 0.16
CA GLU A 165 9.29 8.40 -1.31
C GLU A 165 8.03 7.68 -1.81
N ASP A 166 7.67 6.55 -1.21
CA ASP A 166 6.50 5.76 -1.62
C ASP A 166 5.19 6.46 -1.27
N PHE A 167 5.14 7.09 -0.10
CA PHE A 167 4.01 7.90 0.33
C PHE A 167 3.82 9.10 -0.59
N ASP A 168 4.86 9.89 -0.84
CA ASP A 168 4.81 11.11 -1.65
C ASP A 168 4.33 10.80 -3.07
N ALA A 169 4.87 9.75 -3.69
CA ALA A 169 4.45 9.34 -5.03
C ALA A 169 2.95 8.94 -5.07
N THR A 170 2.45 8.28 -4.04
CA THR A 170 1.04 7.90 -3.93
C THR A 170 0.16 9.10 -3.64
N HIS A 171 0.60 9.96 -2.72
CA HIS A 171 -0.11 11.19 -2.32
C HIS A 171 -0.22 12.17 -3.49
N GLU A 172 0.86 12.38 -4.24
CA GLU A 172 0.87 13.22 -5.45
C GLU A 172 -0.08 12.67 -6.51
N LEU A 173 -0.04 11.37 -6.77
CA LEU A 173 -0.99 10.74 -7.70
C LEU A 173 -2.43 11.01 -7.27
N LEU A 174 -2.79 10.72 -6.02
CA LEU A 174 -4.16 10.89 -5.53
C LEU A 174 -4.58 12.38 -5.57
N SER A 175 -3.78 13.28 -5.04
CA SER A 175 -4.09 14.72 -5.04
C SER A 175 -4.22 15.29 -6.45
N SER A 176 -3.43 14.81 -7.41
CA SER A 176 -3.52 15.23 -8.82
C SER A 176 -4.80 14.77 -9.50
N LYS A 177 -5.34 13.59 -9.11
CA LYS A 177 -6.57 13.03 -9.69
C LYS A 177 -7.83 13.55 -9.01
N PHE A 178 -7.83 13.61 -7.69
CA PHE A 178 -9.00 13.98 -6.87
C PHE A 178 -9.12 15.51 -6.69
N LYS A 179 -9.08 16.26 -7.78
CA LYS A 179 -9.09 17.75 -7.76
C LYS A 179 -10.36 18.36 -7.16
N LYS A 180 -11.47 17.63 -7.13
CA LYS A 180 -12.74 18.05 -6.52
C LYS A 180 -12.79 17.80 -5.02
N VAL A 181 -11.89 16.98 -4.49
CA VAL A 181 -11.73 16.77 -3.06
C VAL A 181 -11.06 17.98 -2.45
N SER A 182 -11.55 18.43 -1.30
CA SER A 182 -10.96 19.57 -0.60
C SER A 182 -9.47 19.39 -0.39
N SER A 183 -8.68 20.40 -0.75
CA SER A 183 -7.23 20.40 -0.54
C SER A 183 -6.83 20.25 0.93
N SER A 184 -7.72 20.63 1.88
CA SER A 184 -7.48 20.46 3.31
C SER A 184 -7.34 19.00 3.73
N ILE A 185 -8.00 18.06 3.01
CA ILE A 185 -7.91 16.62 3.27
C ILE A 185 -6.50 16.13 2.96
N PHE A 186 -5.96 16.49 1.80
CA PHE A 186 -4.59 16.13 1.42
C PHE A 186 -3.54 16.82 2.30
N LYS A 187 -3.75 18.09 2.65
CA LYS A 187 -2.87 18.83 3.57
C LYS A 187 -2.82 18.23 4.98
N ALA A 188 -3.91 17.65 5.45
CA ALA A 188 -3.93 16.96 6.74
C ALA A 188 -3.02 15.74 6.79
N LEU A 189 -2.62 15.19 5.63
CA LEU A 189 -1.70 14.07 5.48
C LEU A 189 -0.24 14.47 5.26
N GLU A 190 0.08 15.75 5.06
CA GLU A 190 1.46 16.19 4.80
C GLU A 190 2.48 15.69 5.84
N PRO A 191 2.14 15.54 7.14
CA PRO A 191 3.07 14.97 8.12
C PRO A 191 3.24 13.44 7.99
N ALA A 192 2.38 12.74 7.24
CA ALA A 192 2.44 11.28 7.10
C ALA A 192 3.55 10.86 6.13
N ASN A 193 4.04 9.63 6.32
CA ASN A 193 4.97 8.99 5.38
C ASN A 193 4.63 7.53 5.12
N ALA A 194 3.45 7.08 5.56
CA ALA A 194 2.96 5.73 5.27
C ALA A 194 1.44 5.65 5.39
N TYR A 195 0.87 4.62 4.74
CA TYR A 195 -0.53 4.25 4.90
C TYR A 195 -0.66 2.89 5.57
N ILE A 196 -1.47 2.78 6.63
CA ILE A 196 -1.73 1.54 7.34
C ILE A 196 -3.23 1.36 7.62
N GLY A 197 -3.66 0.12 7.76
CA GLY A 197 -5.04 -0.21 8.15
C GLY A 197 -5.91 -0.74 7.03
N SER A 198 -7.04 -1.34 7.41
CA SER A 198 -7.91 -2.07 6.46
C SER A 198 -8.69 -1.16 5.52
N ASN A 199 -8.89 0.10 5.89
CA ASN A 199 -9.72 1.05 5.15
C ASN A 199 -8.93 2.08 4.33
N THR A 200 -7.62 1.96 4.22
CA THR A 200 -6.84 2.67 3.20
C THR A 200 -7.28 2.21 1.81
N GLY A 201 -7.12 3.04 0.81
CA GLY A 201 -7.53 2.73 -0.55
C GLY A 201 -6.74 1.58 -1.19
N PHE A 202 -7.19 1.12 -2.35
CA PHE A 202 -6.54 0.03 -3.09
C PHE A 202 -5.16 0.44 -3.60
N VAL A 203 -5.03 1.68 -4.07
CA VAL A 203 -3.76 2.23 -4.59
C VAL A 203 -2.68 2.24 -3.51
N GLN A 204 -3.01 2.68 -2.31
CA GLN A 204 -2.10 2.79 -1.17
C GLN A 204 -1.57 1.42 -0.68
N LYS A 205 -2.20 0.32 -1.09
CA LYS A 205 -1.87 -1.05 -0.65
C LYS A 205 -1.24 -1.92 -1.72
N THR A 206 -1.07 -1.40 -2.93
CA THR A 206 -0.57 -2.20 -4.06
C THR A 206 0.64 -1.54 -4.70
N ILE A 207 1.51 -2.38 -5.24
CA ILE A 207 2.70 -1.93 -5.97
C ILE A 207 2.42 -1.60 -7.44
N ILE A 208 1.13 -1.66 -7.88
CA ILE A 208 0.81 -1.56 -9.31
C ILE A 208 1.24 -0.20 -9.86
N MET A 209 0.91 0.89 -9.17
CA MET A 209 1.30 2.22 -9.63
C MET A 209 2.82 2.43 -9.61
N ALA A 210 3.54 1.86 -8.65
CA ALA A 210 5.00 1.86 -8.63
C ALA A 210 5.60 1.08 -9.82
N ALA A 211 4.95 0.00 -10.26
CA ALA A 211 5.35 -0.73 -11.46
C ALA A 211 5.06 0.04 -12.75
N PHE A 212 4.11 0.96 -12.77
CA PHE A 212 3.68 1.71 -13.95
C PHE A 212 3.91 3.23 -13.84
N THR A 213 5.01 3.65 -13.23
CA THR A 213 5.41 5.06 -13.13
C THR A 213 5.62 5.73 -14.48
N ASP A 214 5.99 4.97 -15.51
CA ASP A 214 6.20 5.39 -16.88
C ASP A 214 4.96 5.20 -17.80
N ASP A 215 3.88 4.59 -17.30
CA ASP A 215 2.65 4.31 -18.04
C ASP A 215 1.44 4.27 -17.07
N GLU A 216 1.20 5.41 -16.42
CA GLU A 216 0.15 5.56 -15.39
C GLU A 216 -1.20 5.04 -15.85
N LYS A 217 -1.57 5.32 -17.12
CA LYS A 217 -2.84 4.90 -17.69
C LYS A 217 -3.01 3.37 -17.64
N THR A 218 -2.01 2.62 -18.06
CA THR A 218 -2.04 1.15 -18.01
C THR A 218 -2.15 0.66 -16.57
N GLY A 219 -1.45 1.28 -15.61
CA GLY A 219 -1.58 0.96 -14.19
C GLY A 219 -3.01 1.12 -13.68
N ILE A 220 -3.66 2.24 -14.00
CA ILE A 220 -5.07 2.52 -13.66
C ILE A 220 -6.01 1.52 -14.33
N ASP A 221 -5.82 1.20 -15.61
CA ASP A 221 -6.65 0.23 -16.34
C ASP A 221 -6.53 -1.19 -15.73
N ILE A 222 -5.33 -1.60 -15.29
CA ILE A 222 -5.12 -2.87 -14.59
C ILE A 222 -5.88 -2.87 -13.25
N ILE A 223 -5.78 -1.81 -12.45
CA ILE A 223 -6.51 -1.70 -11.18
C ILE A 223 -8.01 -1.75 -11.44
N LYS A 224 -8.51 -1.03 -12.43
CA LYS A 224 -9.91 -1.04 -12.84
C LYS A 224 -10.38 -2.46 -13.17
N ALA A 225 -9.65 -3.19 -14.01
CA ALA A 225 -9.97 -4.56 -14.39
C ALA A 225 -10.01 -5.51 -13.17
N ILE A 226 -9.06 -5.37 -12.23
CA ILE A 226 -9.02 -6.16 -11.00
C ILE A 226 -10.25 -5.88 -10.13
N LEU A 227 -10.59 -4.61 -9.94
CA LEU A 227 -11.72 -4.19 -9.11
C LEU A 227 -13.06 -4.63 -9.74
N ASP A 228 -13.23 -4.48 -11.04
CA ASP A 228 -14.44 -4.85 -11.75
C ASP A 228 -14.73 -6.36 -11.65
N VAL A 229 -13.72 -7.20 -11.83
CA VAL A 229 -13.87 -8.67 -11.69
C VAL A 229 -14.17 -9.10 -10.25
N ASN A 230 -13.63 -8.38 -9.25
CA ASN A 230 -13.81 -8.74 -7.85
C ASN A 230 -15.06 -8.12 -7.21
N PHE A 231 -15.50 -6.95 -7.69
CA PHE A 231 -16.60 -6.15 -7.15
C PHE A 231 -17.61 -5.77 -8.23
N GLN A 232 -18.18 -6.74 -8.92
CA GLN A 232 -19.06 -6.56 -10.09
C GLN A 232 -20.21 -5.55 -9.87
N LYS A 233 -20.78 -5.50 -8.66
CA LYS A 233 -21.86 -4.54 -8.30
C LYS A 233 -21.40 -3.08 -8.29
N ALA A 234 -20.11 -2.83 -8.23
CA ALA A 234 -19.56 -1.47 -8.18
C ALA A 234 -19.36 -0.86 -9.57
N GLU A 235 -19.52 -1.66 -10.65
CA GLU A 235 -19.46 -1.21 -12.04
C GLU A 235 -18.19 -0.40 -12.38
N HIS A 236 -17.03 -0.90 -11.91
CA HIS A 236 -15.75 -0.23 -12.08
C HIS A 236 -15.39 0.01 -13.55
N ASP A 237 -15.74 -0.91 -14.46
CA ASP A 237 -15.46 -0.77 -15.89
C ASP A 237 -16.11 0.49 -16.51
N SER A 238 -17.34 0.78 -16.12
CA SER A 238 -18.11 1.92 -16.67
C SER A 238 -17.87 3.22 -15.90
N LYS A 239 -17.65 3.15 -14.59
CA LYS A 239 -17.63 4.31 -13.70
C LYS A 239 -16.23 4.84 -13.39
N ASP A 240 -15.19 4.00 -13.37
CA ASP A 240 -13.82 4.42 -13.07
C ASP A 240 -13.14 4.95 -14.34
N ARG A 241 -13.46 6.21 -14.72
CA ARG A 241 -13.01 6.82 -15.98
C ARG A 241 -11.65 7.49 -15.87
N PHE A 242 -11.36 8.13 -14.75
CA PHE A 242 -10.17 8.97 -14.54
C PHE A 242 -9.18 8.34 -13.57
N MET A 243 -9.68 7.54 -12.64
CA MET A 243 -8.93 6.84 -11.61
C MET A 243 -9.66 5.58 -11.19
N ALA A 244 -8.92 4.54 -10.79
CA ALA A 244 -9.45 3.32 -10.21
C ALA A 244 -8.70 2.97 -8.90
N PRO A 245 -9.43 2.82 -7.78
CA PRO A 245 -10.85 3.13 -7.61
C PRO A 245 -11.15 4.64 -7.74
N ARG A 246 -12.35 4.99 -8.19
CA ARG A 246 -12.79 6.38 -8.37
C ARG A 246 -13.02 7.16 -7.08
N ALA A 247 -12.93 6.51 -5.92
CA ALA A 247 -13.23 7.12 -4.62
C ALA A 247 -12.09 6.91 -3.63
N ILE A 248 -11.76 7.96 -2.88
CA ILE A 248 -10.96 7.87 -1.66
C ILE A 248 -11.86 7.68 -0.44
N LYS A 249 -11.28 7.11 0.62
CA LYS A 249 -12.01 6.72 1.84
C LYS A 249 -11.78 7.75 2.92
N LEU A 250 -12.87 8.34 3.39
CA LEU A 250 -12.88 9.41 4.37
C LEU A 250 -13.69 9.01 5.61
N VAL A 251 -13.39 9.68 6.70
CA VAL A 251 -14.22 9.78 7.90
C VAL A 251 -14.37 11.24 8.29
N LYS A 252 -15.52 11.59 8.89
CA LYS A 252 -15.73 12.92 9.43
C LYS A 252 -15.59 12.87 10.95
N TRP A 253 -14.73 13.75 11.49
CA TRP A 253 -14.51 13.91 12.92
C TRP A 253 -14.37 15.38 13.27
N ASN A 254 -15.05 15.83 14.31
CA ASN A 254 -15.08 17.25 14.75
C ASN A 254 -15.30 18.25 13.61
N GLY A 255 -16.19 17.91 12.66
CA GLY A 255 -16.51 18.77 11.52
C GLY A 255 -15.51 18.73 10.36
N HIS A 256 -14.39 18.04 10.48
CA HIS A 256 -13.34 17.92 9.46
C HIS A 256 -13.33 16.52 8.85
N TYR A 257 -12.95 16.45 7.58
CA TYR A 257 -12.74 15.18 6.87
C TYR A 257 -11.28 14.75 6.95
N TYR A 258 -11.07 13.46 7.16
CA TYR A 258 -9.77 12.82 7.19
C TYR A 258 -9.74 11.63 6.25
N GLU A 259 -8.70 11.52 5.43
CA GLU A 259 -8.41 10.29 4.70
C GLU A 259 -7.93 9.22 5.70
N MET A 260 -8.43 7.98 5.51
CA MET A 260 -8.15 6.92 6.47
C MET A 260 -6.76 6.32 6.27
N GLY A 261 -6.04 6.14 7.37
CA GLY A 261 -4.86 5.30 7.46
C GLY A 261 -3.51 5.99 7.27
N GLY A 262 -3.47 7.31 7.09
CA GLY A 262 -2.21 8.05 7.09
C GLY A 262 -1.52 8.01 8.45
N ILE A 263 -0.24 7.64 8.49
CA ILE A 263 0.59 7.64 9.70
C ILE A 263 1.96 8.24 9.42
N HIS A 264 2.61 8.74 10.48
CA HIS A 264 4.02 9.11 10.44
C HIS A 264 4.84 8.08 11.22
N ILE A 265 5.84 7.52 10.58
CA ILE A 265 6.85 6.64 11.18
C ILE A 265 8.15 7.42 11.24
N GLY A 266 8.67 7.64 12.46
CA GLY A 266 9.89 8.40 12.70
C GLY A 266 10.63 7.90 13.94
N ARG A 267 11.76 8.53 14.24
CA ARG A 267 12.54 8.31 15.47
C ARG A 267 12.07 9.21 16.60
#